data_59c65fc850cd2fee4f685dedcd7d06a0
#
_entry.id   59c65fc850cd2fee4f685dedcd7d06a0
#
_cell.length_a   1.000
_cell.length_b   1.000
_cell.length_c   1.000
_cell.angle_alpha   90.00
_cell.angle_beta   90.00
_cell.angle_gamma   90.00
#
_symmetry.space_group_name_H-M   'P 1'
#
loop_
_entity.id
_entity.type
_entity.pdbx_description
1 polymer ?
#
loop_
_entity_poly.entity_id
_entity_poly.type
_entity_poly.pdbx_seq_one_letter_code
_entity_poly.pdbx_strand_id
1 'polypeptide(L)'
;MVHTPPRYQDSAALPLVVAMHSYPSDAAQIAATSGLNAKADKENFLVVYPEGYSRAYNALICCGTEDDVGFIRTVVAAMVAEWKADPKRVYATGMSNGGDMSYKLAVELPGTFAAIAPVSGGFIGAKAKEEAYKPSVPVSVITFLGGRDRYIGEFEAGITQWQQRLACAPAEPAAASTKGITRTTAECGDGSEVQVYRIPEMGHGWPGAAQGTLSQPDAGVNATDLLWEFFAAHPK
;
A
#
# COMPACT_ATOMS: atom_id res chain seq x y z
N MET A 1 -14.81 -7.66 3.15
CA MET A 1 -15.82 -6.67 2.70
C MET A 1 -15.45 -6.20 1.30
N VAL A 2 -16.43 -5.99 0.39
CA VAL A 2 -16.18 -5.48 -0.98
C VAL A 2 -16.98 -4.18 -1.15
N HIS A 3 -16.38 -3.20 -1.80
CA HIS A 3 -17.04 -1.97 -2.24
C HIS A 3 -17.00 -1.88 -3.77
N THR A 4 -18.15 -1.65 -4.37
CA THR A 4 -18.32 -1.42 -5.80
C THR A 4 -18.73 0.02 -6.06
N PRO A 5 -18.14 0.70 -7.05
CA PRO A 5 -18.53 2.06 -7.38
C PRO A 5 -19.95 2.09 -8.00
N PRO A 6 -20.69 3.20 -7.93
CA PRO A 6 -22.05 3.30 -8.48
C PRO A 6 -22.16 2.98 -9.97
N ARG A 7 -21.08 3.11 -10.73
CA ARG A 7 -21.03 2.79 -12.17
C ARG A 7 -20.53 1.37 -12.47
N TYR A 8 -20.43 0.52 -11.43
CA TYR A 8 -19.99 -0.86 -11.63
C TYR A 8 -20.97 -1.62 -12.54
N GLN A 9 -20.40 -2.35 -13.49
CA GLN A 9 -21.13 -3.26 -14.39
C GLN A 9 -20.32 -4.55 -14.52
N ASP A 10 -20.95 -5.70 -14.48
CA ASP A 10 -20.31 -7.02 -14.55
C ASP A 10 -19.51 -7.26 -15.85
N SER A 11 -19.73 -6.44 -16.88
CA SER A 11 -19.02 -6.52 -18.15
C SER A 11 -17.74 -5.64 -18.21
N ALA A 12 -17.52 -4.77 -17.23
CA ALA A 12 -16.39 -3.86 -17.22
C ALA A 12 -15.25 -4.41 -16.37
N ALA A 13 -14.07 -4.59 -16.94
CA ALA A 13 -12.86 -4.93 -16.21
C ALA A 13 -12.35 -3.68 -15.47
N LEU A 14 -12.66 -3.55 -14.17
CA LEU A 14 -12.25 -2.42 -13.34
C LEU A 14 -10.94 -2.69 -12.59
N PRO A 15 -10.14 -1.65 -12.30
CA PRO A 15 -9.02 -1.77 -11.38
C PRO A 15 -9.48 -2.27 -10.02
N LEU A 16 -8.61 -2.98 -9.30
CA LEU A 16 -8.86 -3.50 -7.96
C LEU A 16 -7.82 -2.97 -6.98
N VAL A 17 -8.29 -2.42 -5.86
CA VAL A 17 -7.44 -2.09 -4.71
C VAL A 17 -7.74 -3.05 -3.57
N VAL A 18 -6.73 -3.77 -3.10
CA VAL A 18 -6.76 -4.57 -1.87
C VAL A 18 -6.26 -3.70 -0.73
N ALA A 19 -7.14 -3.33 0.20
CA ALA A 19 -6.83 -2.41 1.28
C ALA A 19 -6.83 -3.14 2.64
N MET A 20 -5.67 -3.24 3.28
CA MET A 20 -5.42 -4.03 4.48
C MET A 20 -5.35 -3.15 5.73
N HIS A 21 -6.04 -3.59 6.79
CA HIS A 21 -6.12 -2.85 8.06
C HIS A 21 -4.82 -2.95 8.88
N SER A 22 -4.67 -2.06 9.86
CA SER A 22 -3.61 -2.08 10.86
C SER A 22 -3.87 -3.15 11.95
N TYR A 23 -2.93 -3.33 12.88
CA TYR A 23 -3.12 -4.17 14.07
C TYR A 23 -3.15 -3.33 15.35
N PRO A 24 -4.09 -3.60 16.27
CA PRO A 24 -5.31 -4.39 16.10
C PRO A 24 -6.43 -3.55 15.45
N SER A 25 -6.95 -4.00 14.30
CA SER A 25 -7.99 -3.27 13.56
C SER A 25 -8.87 -4.23 12.75
N ASP A 26 -9.73 -3.72 11.88
CA ASP A 26 -10.64 -4.49 11.04
C ASP A 26 -10.90 -3.81 9.69
N ALA A 27 -11.61 -4.52 8.80
CA ALA A 27 -11.95 -4.06 7.47
C ALA A 27 -12.81 -2.78 7.47
N ALA A 28 -13.70 -2.61 8.44
CA ALA A 28 -14.55 -1.42 8.52
C ALA A 28 -13.73 -0.18 8.92
N GLN A 29 -12.77 -0.34 9.82
CA GLN A 29 -11.90 0.76 10.25
C GLN A 29 -10.99 1.25 9.12
N ILE A 30 -10.35 0.36 8.36
CA ILE A 30 -9.52 0.80 7.24
C ILE A 30 -10.35 1.41 6.11
N ALA A 31 -11.56 0.93 5.85
CA ALA A 31 -12.45 1.55 4.88
C ALA A 31 -12.83 2.98 5.27
N ALA A 32 -13.14 3.21 6.56
CA ALA A 32 -13.42 4.55 7.09
C ALA A 32 -12.19 5.46 7.07
N THR A 33 -11.03 4.95 7.52
CA THR A 33 -9.80 5.73 7.63
C THR A 33 -9.24 6.09 6.26
N SER A 34 -9.19 5.14 5.32
CA SER A 34 -8.61 5.39 4.01
C SER A 34 -9.48 6.28 3.11
N GLY A 35 -10.79 6.30 3.31
CA GLY A 35 -11.72 7.00 2.42
C GLY A 35 -11.75 6.44 0.98
N LEU A 36 -11.21 5.23 0.78
CA LEU A 36 -11.09 4.61 -0.55
C LEU A 36 -12.47 4.38 -1.21
N ASN A 37 -13.55 4.18 -0.44
CA ASN A 37 -14.89 4.04 -1.01
C ASN A 37 -15.29 5.29 -1.82
N ALA A 38 -15.16 6.48 -1.22
CA ALA A 38 -15.49 7.72 -1.91
C ALA A 38 -14.58 7.97 -3.12
N LYS A 39 -13.30 7.60 -3.02
CA LYS A 39 -12.37 7.67 -4.14
C LYS A 39 -12.76 6.68 -5.25
N ALA A 40 -13.13 5.46 -4.90
CA ALA A 40 -13.59 4.43 -5.84
C ALA A 40 -14.87 4.86 -6.58
N ASP A 41 -15.81 5.46 -5.86
CA ASP A 41 -17.04 6.00 -6.46
C ASP A 41 -16.75 7.05 -7.54
N LYS A 42 -15.78 7.92 -7.28
CA LYS A 42 -15.36 8.97 -8.20
C LYS A 42 -14.60 8.44 -9.40
N GLU A 43 -13.62 7.58 -9.15
CA GLU A 43 -12.63 7.14 -10.13
C GLU A 43 -12.97 5.79 -10.81
N ASN A 44 -14.04 5.11 -10.37
CA ASN A 44 -14.58 3.88 -10.93
C ASN A 44 -13.64 2.67 -10.82
N PHE A 45 -13.30 2.27 -9.60
CA PHE A 45 -12.53 1.06 -9.30
C PHE A 45 -13.16 0.25 -8.17
N LEU A 46 -12.78 -1.02 -8.05
CA LEU A 46 -13.20 -1.93 -6.99
C LEU A 46 -12.28 -1.81 -5.78
N VAL A 47 -12.84 -1.92 -4.57
CA VAL A 47 -12.04 -2.06 -3.35
C VAL A 47 -12.44 -3.32 -2.61
N VAL A 48 -11.46 -4.13 -2.23
CA VAL A 48 -11.67 -5.24 -1.30
C VAL A 48 -10.88 -5.00 -0.02
N TYR A 49 -11.56 -5.21 1.10
CA TYR A 49 -11.00 -5.08 2.45
C TYR A 49 -11.01 -6.48 3.09
N PRO A 50 -9.89 -7.21 2.99
CA PRO A 50 -9.74 -8.48 3.69
C PRO A 50 -9.83 -8.28 5.21
N GLU A 51 -10.29 -9.30 5.93
CA GLU A 51 -10.28 -9.33 7.38
C GLU A 51 -9.20 -10.29 7.84
N GLY A 52 -8.16 -9.78 8.47
CA GLY A 52 -7.08 -10.59 9.04
C GLY A 52 -7.55 -11.35 10.30
N TYR A 53 -7.14 -12.60 10.43
CA TYR A 53 -7.48 -13.41 11.59
C TYR A 53 -6.97 -12.75 12.89
N SER A 54 -7.79 -12.76 13.93
CA SER A 54 -7.50 -12.08 15.20
C SER A 54 -7.11 -10.59 15.04
N ARG A 55 -7.69 -9.91 14.04
CA ARG A 55 -7.48 -8.49 13.76
C ARG A 55 -6.05 -8.14 13.33
N ALA A 56 -5.35 -9.09 12.69
CA ALA A 56 -3.95 -8.97 12.28
C ALA A 56 -3.67 -9.73 10.99
N TYR A 57 -2.56 -9.39 10.34
CA TYR A 57 -1.95 -10.20 9.29
C TYR A 57 -0.59 -10.73 9.76
N ASN A 58 -0.25 -11.94 9.34
CA ASN A 58 1.11 -12.49 9.41
C ASN A 58 2.01 -11.74 8.41
N ALA A 59 2.31 -10.49 8.72
CA ALA A 59 3.12 -9.61 7.92
C ALA A 59 4.63 -9.83 8.14
N LEU A 60 5.47 -8.87 7.79
CA LEU A 60 6.93 -9.01 7.86
C LEU A 60 7.49 -9.00 9.28
N ILE A 61 6.86 -8.23 10.20
CA ILE A 61 7.38 -8.03 11.56
C ILE A 61 6.52 -8.71 12.62
N CYS A 62 5.24 -8.76 12.45
CA CYS A 62 4.22 -9.35 13.33
C CYS A 62 2.97 -9.67 12.47
N CYS A 63 1.88 -10.04 12.95
CA CYS A 63 1.28 -10.25 14.25
C CYS A 63 0.38 -11.48 14.19
N GLY A 64 0.69 -12.43 13.35
CA GLY A 64 -0.05 -13.69 13.18
C GLY A 64 0.85 -14.82 12.70
N THR A 65 0.26 -15.99 12.59
CA THR A 65 0.92 -17.21 12.08
C THR A 65 0.17 -17.81 10.90
N GLU A 66 -0.94 -17.20 10.50
CA GLU A 66 -1.80 -17.71 9.44
C GLU A 66 -1.19 -17.54 8.04
N ASP A 67 -1.67 -18.29 7.07
CA ASP A 67 -1.29 -18.13 5.66
C ASP A 67 -2.06 -16.97 5.01
N ASP A 68 -1.79 -15.75 5.43
CA ASP A 68 -2.44 -14.56 4.88
C ASP A 68 -2.04 -14.29 3.41
N VAL A 69 -0.90 -14.78 2.97
CA VAL A 69 -0.49 -14.71 1.55
C VAL A 69 -1.41 -15.58 0.69
N GLY A 70 -1.67 -16.82 1.10
CA GLY A 70 -2.62 -17.71 0.45
C GLY A 70 -4.06 -17.18 0.51
N PHE A 71 -4.45 -16.60 1.65
CA PHE A 71 -5.74 -15.95 1.80
C PHE A 71 -5.93 -14.79 0.81
N ILE A 72 -5.00 -13.85 0.75
CA ILE A 72 -5.07 -12.70 -0.17
C ILE A 72 -5.02 -13.14 -1.63
N ARG A 73 -4.22 -14.18 -1.97
CA ARG A 73 -4.24 -14.78 -3.31
C ARG A 73 -5.64 -15.26 -3.69
N THR A 74 -6.32 -15.94 -2.77
CA THR A 74 -7.68 -16.44 -2.99
C THR A 74 -8.68 -15.28 -3.15
N VAL A 75 -8.56 -14.25 -2.32
CA VAL A 75 -9.39 -13.03 -2.42
C VAL A 75 -9.22 -12.38 -3.79
N VAL A 76 -7.98 -12.15 -4.25
CA VAL A 76 -7.72 -11.54 -5.57
C VAL A 76 -8.28 -12.43 -6.69
N ALA A 77 -8.10 -13.75 -6.62
CA ALA A 77 -8.63 -14.67 -7.61
C ALA A 77 -10.17 -14.60 -7.70
N ALA A 78 -10.86 -14.54 -6.56
CA ALA A 78 -12.31 -14.37 -6.51
C ALA A 78 -12.75 -13.01 -7.08
N MET A 79 -12.03 -11.92 -6.77
CA MET A 79 -12.34 -10.60 -7.32
C MET A 79 -12.20 -10.57 -8.85
N VAL A 80 -11.20 -11.25 -9.41
CA VAL A 80 -11.03 -11.36 -10.87
C VAL A 80 -12.12 -12.25 -11.49
N ALA A 81 -12.43 -13.39 -10.89
CA ALA A 81 -13.37 -14.36 -11.46
C ALA A 81 -14.82 -13.91 -11.36
N GLU A 82 -15.23 -13.42 -10.19
CA GLU A 82 -16.62 -13.15 -9.85
C GLU A 82 -16.99 -11.67 -10.04
N TRP A 83 -16.08 -10.74 -9.69
CA TRP A 83 -16.31 -9.29 -9.76
C TRP A 83 -15.68 -8.63 -11.00
N LYS A 84 -15.11 -9.43 -11.92
CA LYS A 84 -14.49 -8.96 -13.17
C LYS A 84 -13.42 -7.88 -12.96
N ALA A 85 -12.67 -7.95 -11.86
CA ALA A 85 -11.51 -7.09 -11.68
C ALA A 85 -10.48 -7.34 -12.79
N ASP A 86 -9.84 -6.26 -13.26
CA ASP A 86 -8.79 -6.35 -14.27
C ASP A 86 -7.50 -6.93 -13.65
N PRO A 87 -7.04 -8.13 -14.07
CA PRO A 87 -5.85 -8.74 -13.50
C PRO A 87 -4.55 -7.96 -13.78
N LYS A 88 -4.57 -7.01 -14.72
CA LYS A 88 -3.44 -6.12 -15.00
C LYS A 88 -3.43 -4.87 -14.11
N ARG A 89 -4.52 -4.57 -13.45
CA ARG A 89 -4.68 -3.38 -12.59
C ARG A 89 -5.12 -3.77 -11.19
N VAL A 90 -4.34 -4.67 -10.56
CA VAL A 90 -4.51 -5.09 -9.16
C VAL A 90 -3.43 -4.43 -8.32
N TYR A 91 -3.83 -3.75 -7.27
CA TYR A 91 -2.98 -2.96 -6.40
C TYR A 91 -3.20 -3.34 -4.95
N ALA A 92 -2.16 -3.18 -4.11
CA ALA A 92 -2.29 -3.39 -2.66
C ALA A 92 -1.92 -2.13 -1.90
N THR A 93 -2.70 -1.83 -0.87
CA THR A 93 -2.41 -0.79 0.10
C THR A 93 -2.75 -1.28 1.50
N GLY A 94 -2.26 -0.60 2.49
CA GLY A 94 -2.60 -0.87 3.87
C GLY A 94 -1.85 0.04 4.81
N MET A 95 -2.30 0.04 6.06
CA MET A 95 -1.69 0.85 7.09
C MET A 95 -0.96 -0.01 8.10
N SER A 96 0.24 0.41 8.55
CA SER A 96 1.00 -0.28 9.60
C SER A 96 1.21 -1.76 9.25
N ASN A 97 0.68 -2.70 10.03
CA ASN A 97 0.70 -4.14 9.74
C ASN A 97 0.17 -4.47 8.32
N GLY A 98 -0.89 -3.79 7.85
CA GLY A 98 -1.37 -3.91 6.46
C GLY A 98 -0.41 -3.32 5.43
N GLY A 99 0.37 -2.29 5.80
CA GLY A 99 1.44 -1.72 4.98
C GLY A 99 2.63 -2.68 4.86
N ASP A 100 3.05 -3.28 5.98
CA ASP A 100 4.08 -4.33 6.00
C ASP A 100 3.64 -5.55 5.16
N MET A 101 2.34 -5.90 5.24
CA MET A 101 1.76 -6.97 4.44
C MET A 101 1.79 -6.65 2.94
N SER A 102 1.61 -5.39 2.54
CA SER A 102 1.72 -4.97 1.13
C SER A 102 3.10 -5.28 0.55
N TYR A 103 4.17 -5.01 1.30
CA TYR A 103 5.53 -5.40 0.90
C TYR A 103 5.72 -6.92 0.82
N LYS A 104 5.19 -7.68 1.80
CA LYS A 104 5.24 -9.13 1.78
C LYS A 104 4.54 -9.71 0.55
N LEU A 105 3.37 -9.20 0.21
CA LEU A 105 2.61 -9.61 -0.98
C LEU A 105 3.35 -9.31 -2.28
N ALA A 106 4.04 -8.16 -2.38
CA ALA A 106 4.84 -7.81 -3.54
C ALA A 106 5.97 -8.82 -3.81
N VAL A 107 6.54 -9.40 -2.74
CA VAL A 107 7.60 -10.43 -2.85
C VAL A 107 7.02 -11.83 -3.04
N GLU A 108 6.01 -12.22 -2.25
CA GLU A 108 5.53 -13.61 -2.15
C GLU A 108 4.39 -13.95 -3.14
N LEU A 109 3.81 -12.95 -3.82
CA LEU A 109 2.83 -13.13 -4.90
C LEU A 109 3.31 -12.48 -6.21
N PRO A 110 4.39 -12.97 -6.82
CA PRO A 110 4.96 -12.36 -8.01
C PRO A 110 3.94 -12.27 -9.14
N GLY A 111 3.88 -11.11 -9.80
CA GLY A 111 2.97 -10.84 -10.91
C GLY A 111 1.49 -10.66 -10.51
N THR A 112 1.13 -10.68 -9.22
CA THR A 112 -0.24 -10.42 -8.78
C THR A 112 -0.53 -8.93 -8.72
N PHE A 113 0.34 -8.16 -8.10
CA PHE A 113 0.17 -6.71 -7.93
C PHE A 113 1.02 -5.93 -8.94
N ALA A 114 0.44 -4.90 -9.54
CA ALA A 114 1.11 -3.95 -10.42
C ALA A 114 1.91 -2.92 -9.61
N ALA A 115 1.32 -2.43 -8.53
CA ALA A 115 1.96 -1.51 -7.59
C ALA A 115 1.41 -1.70 -6.18
N ILE A 116 2.16 -1.19 -5.18
CA ILE A 116 1.76 -1.17 -3.78
C ILE A 116 1.86 0.24 -3.19
N ALA A 117 1.03 0.52 -2.18
CA ALA A 117 1.00 1.80 -1.47
C ALA A 117 0.96 1.62 0.05
N PRO A 118 2.05 1.21 0.70
CA PRO A 118 2.11 1.12 2.15
C PRO A 118 2.04 2.50 2.81
N VAL A 119 1.20 2.63 3.85
CA VAL A 119 1.04 3.85 4.64
C VAL A 119 1.47 3.57 6.08
N SER A 120 2.42 4.35 6.60
CA SER A 120 3.01 4.10 7.93
C SER A 120 3.33 2.63 8.16
N GLY A 121 3.94 2.01 7.16
CA GLY A 121 4.38 0.61 7.14
C GLY A 121 5.66 0.48 6.33
N GLY A 122 6.37 -0.65 6.47
CA GLY A 122 7.70 -0.77 5.90
C GLY A 122 8.11 -2.17 5.46
N PHE A 123 9.18 -2.20 4.67
CA PHE A 123 9.92 -3.42 4.34
C PHE A 123 10.90 -3.72 5.49
N ILE A 124 10.37 -4.29 6.58
CA ILE A 124 11.07 -4.44 7.87
C ILE A 124 10.94 -5.87 8.41
N GLY A 125 11.74 -6.19 9.43
CA GLY A 125 11.71 -7.50 10.09
C GLY A 125 12.81 -8.44 9.59
N ALA A 126 12.82 -9.68 10.09
CA ALA A 126 13.91 -10.65 9.87
C ALA A 126 14.01 -11.05 8.39
N LYS A 127 12.90 -11.40 7.76
CA LYS A 127 12.83 -11.76 6.34
C LYS A 127 13.30 -10.63 5.42
N ALA A 128 12.91 -9.40 5.72
CA ALA A 128 13.34 -8.24 4.95
C ALA A 128 14.86 -8.04 4.97
N LYS A 129 15.58 -8.58 5.94
CA LYS A 129 17.05 -8.51 6.02
C LYS A 129 17.76 -9.54 5.13
N GLU A 130 17.05 -10.58 4.69
CA GLU A 130 17.61 -11.59 3.78
C GLU A 130 17.77 -10.99 2.38
N GLU A 131 18.98 -11.02 1.81
CA GLU A 131 19.29 -10.40 0.52
C GLU A 131 18.45 -10.96 -0.63
N ALA A 132 18.15 -12.25 -0.59
CA ALA A 132 17.33 -12.93 -1.59
C ALA A 132 15.83 -12.58 -1.50
N TYR A 133 15.37 -11.98 -0.40
CA TYR A 133 13.98 -11.63 -0.21
C TYR A 133 13.65 -10.30 -0.89
N LYS A 134 13.35 -10.39 -2.19
CA LYS A 134 12.99 -9.26 -3.06
C LYS A 134 11.99 -9.71 -4.12
N PRO A 135 11.20 -8.80 -4.72
CA PRO A 135 10.29 -9.17 -5.80
C PRO A 135 11.07 -9.74 -6.99
N SER A 136 10.51 -10.75 -7.61
CA SER A 136 11.08 -11.40 -8.82
C SER A 136 10.51 -10.84 -10.13
N VAL A 137 9.52 -9.96 -10.03
CA VAL A 137 8.93 -9.18 -11.13
C VAL A 137 8.77 -7.74 -10.68
N PRO A 138 8.81 -6.74 -11.57
CA PRO A 138 8.67 -5.33 -11.20
C PRO A 138 7.37 -5.06 -10.45
N VAL A 139 7.47 -4.34 -9.32
CA VAL A 139 6.34 -3.81 -8.54
C VAL A 139 6.69 -2.40 -8.09
N SER A 140 5.98 -1.41 -8.61
CA SER A 140 6.17 -0.01 -8.21
C SER A 140 5.62 0.27 -6.82
N VAL A 141 6.26 1.18 -6.09
CA VAL A 141 5.93 1.49 -4.69
C VAL A 141 5.73 2.98 -4.50
N ILE A 142 4.61 3.39 -3.89
CA ILE A 142 4.46 4.69 -3.27
C ILE A 142 4.28 4.51 -1.77
N THR A 143 5.03 5.23 -0.93
CA THR A 143 4.91 5.09 0.52
C THR A 143 4.85 6.45 1.23
N PHE A 144 4.17 6.47 2.39
CA PHE A 144 3.93 7.67 3.17
C PHE A 144 4.46 7.48 4.59
N LEU A 145 5.45 8.28 4.96
CA LEU A 145 6.16 8.17 6.24
C LEU A 145 5.98 9.43 7.08
N GLY A 146 5.59 9.25 8.32
CA GLY A 146 5.53 10.31 9.32
C GLY A 146 6.88 10.52 10.00
N GLY A 147 7.38 11.79 10.02
CA GLY A 147 8.64 12.10 10.68
C GLY A 147 8.61 11.94 12.21
N ARG A 148 7.42 11.92 12.81
CA ARG A 148 7.20 11.65 14.24
C ARG A 148 6.73 10.22 14.52
N ASP A 149 6.72 9.35 13.52
CA ASP A 149 6.42 7.94 13.71
C ASP A 149 7.55 7.26 14.49
N ARG A 150 7.20 6.49 15.53
CA ARG A 150 8.19 5.76 16.33
C ARG A 150 9.00 4.74 15.53
N TYR A 151 8.51 4.31 14.38
CA TYR A 151 9.15 3.36 13.48
C TYR A 151 9.88 4.00 12.29
N ILE A 152 9.96 5.34 12.23
CA ILE A 152 10.51 6.06 11.07
C ILE A 152 11.90 5.55 10.66
N GLY A 153 12.79 5.32 11.62
CA GLY A 153 14.14 4.83 11.33
C GLY A 153 14.16 3.45 10.69
N GLU A 154 13.24 2.55 11.10
CA GLU A 154 13.11 1.21 10.51
C GLU A 154 12.51 1.28 9.11
N PHE A 155 11.52 2.15 8.89
CA PHE A 155 10.91 2.35 7.57
C PHE A 155 11.91 2.92 6.58
N GLU A 156 12.70 3.93 6.96
CA GLU A 156 13.76 4.50 6.11
C GLU A 156 14.84 3.46 5.75
N ALA A 157 15.26 2.66 6.72
CA ALA A 157 16.20 1.56 6.47
C ALA A 157 15.62 0.53 5.50
N GLY A 158 14.34 0.19 5.65
CA GLY A 158 13.62 -0.73 4.76
C GLY A 158 13.51 -0.21 3.31
N ILE A 159 13.21 1.08 3.13
CA ILE A 159 13.20 1.72 1.82
C ILE A 159 14.58 1.68 1.19
N THR A 160 15.63 2.00 1.94
CA THR A 160 17.00 1.94 1.47
C THR A 160 17.36 0.52 0.99
N GLN A 161 17.01 -0.51 1.76
CA GLN A 161 17.22 -1.91 1.37
C GLN A 161 16.44 -2.28 0.11
N TRP A 162 15.18 -1.88 0.00
CA TRP A 162 14.35 -2.14 -1.17
C TRP A 162 14.97 -1.53 -2.43
N GLN A 163 15.33 -0.25 -2.37
CA GLN A 163 15.95 0.47 -3.48
C GLN A 163 17.31 -0.12 -3.88
N GLN A 164 18.15 -0.50 -2.93
CA GLN A 164 19.44 -1.14 -3.20
C GLN A 164 19.28 -2.48 -3.91
N ARG A 165 18.32 -3.32 -3.48
CA ARG A 165 18.07 -4.64 -4.10
C ARG A 165 17.52 -4.57 -5.50
N LEU A 166 16.80 -3.52 -5.83
CA LEU A 166 16.25 -3.27 -7.15
C LEU A 166 17.13 -2.38 -8.02
N ALA A 167 18.33 -2.02 -7.52
CA ALA A 167 19.27 -1.13 -8.21
C ALA A 167 18.61 0.19 -8.65
N CYS A 168 17.81 0.80 -7.74
CA CYS A 168 17.18 2.07 -8.03
C CYS A 168 18.21 3.21 -8.11
N ALA A 169 18.01 4.12 -9.05
CA ALA A 169 18.85 5.31 -9.17
C ALA A 169 18.72 6.22 -7.93
N PRO A 170 19.81 6.87 -7.49
CA PRO A 170 19.70 7.89 -6.44
C PRO A 170 18.73 8.99 -6.84
N ALA A 171 17.90 9.43 -5.89
CA ALA A 171 16.91 10.47 -6.13
C ALA A 171 16.96 11.55 -5.05
N GLU A 172 16.96 12.81 -5.48
CA GLU A 172 16.95 13.95 -4.58
C GLU A 172 15.52 14.27 -4.12
N PRO A 173 15.34 14.67 -2.84
CA PRO A 173 14.05 15.10 -2.36
C PRO A 173 13.57 16.39 -3.05
N ALA A 174 12.35 16.35 -3.58
CA ALA A 174 11.65 17.53 -4.09
C ALA A 174 10.56 17.96 -3.10
N ALA A 175 10.31 19.28 -3.00
CA ALA A 175 9.22 19.79 -2.19
C ALA A 175 7.87 19.31 -2.76
N ALA A 176 7.04 18.70 -1.91
CA ALA A 176 5.72 18.18 -2.28
C ALA A 176 4.56 19.05 -1.71
N SER A 177 4.83 19.91 -0.76
CA SER A 177 3.88 20.90 -0.22
C SER A 177 4.59 21.99 0.58
N THR A 178 3.80 23.01 1.00
CA THR A 178 4.29 24.13 1.84
C THR A 178 4.59 23.74 3.29
N LYS A 179 4.19 22.54 3.75
CA LYS A 179 4.42 22.05 5.13
C LYS A 179 5.76 21.31 5.30
N GLY A 180 6.75 21.57 4.47
CA GLY A 180 8.04 20.88 4.53
C GLY A 180 7.99 19.41 4.10
N ILE A 181 6.91 18.98 3.47
CA ILE A 181 6.76 17.62 2.94
C ILE A 181 7.64 17.47 1.72
N THR A 182 8.40 16.38 1.69
CA THR A 182 9.23 16.05 0.54
C THR A 182 8.75 14.78 -0.14
N ARG A 183 9.01 14.68 -1.44
CA ARG A 183 8.85 13.46 -2.24
C ARG A 183 10.19 13.13 -2.90
N THR A 184 10.62 11.88 -2.77
CA THR A 184 11.65 11.32 -3.64
C THR A 184 11.01 10.38 -4.63
N THR A 185 11.52 10.36 -5.87
CA THR A 185 11.07 9.43 -6.92
C THR A 185 12.32 8.79 -7.52
N ALA A 186 12.45 7.48 -7.37
CA ALA A 186 13.60 6.71 -7.85
C ALA A 186 13.13 5.67 -8.86
N GLU A 187 13.76 5.65 -10.03
CA GLU A 187 13.57 4.59 -11.03
C GLU A 187 14.54 3.44 -10.75
N CYS A 188 14.05 2.21 -10.81
CA CYS A 188 14.80 1.01 -10.45
C CYS A 188 15.26 0.23 -11.70
N GLY A 189 16.30 -0.57 -11.54
CA GLY A 189 16.89 -1.34 -12.63
C GLY A 189 15.99 -2.41 -13.25
N ASP A 190 14.93 -2.80 -12.55
CA ASP A 190 13.90 -3.71 -13.04
C ASP A 190 12.74 -3.00 -13.77
N GLY A 191 12.78 -1.66 -13.86
CA GLY A 191 11.74 -0.83 -14.48
C GLY A 191 10.63 -0.41 -13.53
N SER A 192 10.69 -0.78 -12.24
CA SER A 192 9.77 -0.27 -11.23
C SER A 192 10.16 1.13 -10.74
N GLU A 193 9.20 1.84 -10.14
CA GLU A 193 9.40 3.16 -9.53
C GLU A 193 9.17 3.09 -8.01
N VAL A 194 9.96 3.83 -7.24
CA VAL A 194 9.78 4.01 -5.80
C VAL A 194 9.58 5.49 -5.48
N GLN A 195 8.36 5.85 -5.06
CA GLN A 195 8.04 7.17 -4.52
C GLN A 195 7.93 7.14 -3.00
N VAL A 196 8.59 8.08 -2.32
CA VAL A 196 8.56 8.20 -0.86
C VAL A 196 8.13 9.60 -0.46
N TYR A 197 6.98 9.71 0.18
CA TYR A 197 6.52 10.94 0.82
C TYR A 197 6.96 10.96 2.28
N ARG A 198 7.72 11.99 2.66
CA ARG A 198 8.14 12.25 4.05
C ARG A 198 7.39 13.45 4.58
N ILE A 199 6.62 13.21 5.65
CA ILE A 199 5.70 14.19 6.24
C ILE A 199 6.22 14.50 7.66
N PRO A 200 7.01 15.58 7.85
CA PRO A 200 7.79 15.80 9.07
C PRO A 200 6.98 15.80 10.36
N GLU A 201 5.80 16.41 10.33
CA GLU A 201 4.95 16.62 11.52
C GLU A 201 3.97 15.47 11.78
N MET A 202 3.89 14.49 10.88
CA MET A 202 2.96 13.37 11.00
C MET A 202 3.50 12.28 11.92
N GLY A 203 2.63 11.74 12.77
CA GLY A 203 2.87 10.51 13.53
C GLY A 203 2.53 9.25 12.73
N HIS A 204 2.23 8.15 13.45
CA HIS A 204 1.78 6.90 12.87
C HIS A 204 0.31 7.00 12.44
N GLY A 205 0.03 7.17 11.15
CA GLY A 205 -1.33 7.39 10.68
C GLY A 205 -1.49 7.48 9.16
N TRP A 206 -2.73 7.71 8.72
CA TRP A 206 -3.11 7.88 7.32
C TRP A 206 -3.18 9.37 6.97
N PRO A 207 -2.27 9.91 6.12
CA PRO A 207 -2.25 11.33 5.79
C PRO A 207 -3.49 11.77 5.02
N GLY A 208 -4.09 12.88 5.45
CA GLY A 208 -5.28 13.46 4.83
C GLY A 208 -6.59 12.78 5.18
N ALA A 209 -6.55 11.69 5.98
CA ALA A 209 -7.76 11.02 6.45
C ALA A 209 -8.55 11.94 7.40
N ALA A 210 -9.86 12.06 7.15
CA ALA A 210 -10.76 12.87 7.98
C ALA A 210 -11.38 12.08 9.14
N GLN A 211 -11.36 10.73 9.08
CA GLN A 211 -12.02 9.84 10.04
C GLN A 211 -11.08 8.70 10.48
N GLY A 212 -11.43 8.08 11.61
CA GLY A 212 -10.67 6.97 12.18
C GLY A 212 -9.65 7.40 13.22
N THR A 213 -9.26 6.46 14.09
CA THR A 213 -8.35 6.72 15.22
C THR A 213 -6.92 7.06 14.79
N LEU A 214 -6.53 6.66 13.58
CA LEU A 214 -5.20 6.88 13.01
C LEU A 214 -5.26 7.87 11.83
N SER A 215 -6.30 8.71 11.79
CA SER A 215 -6.43 9.79 10.81
C SER A 215 -5.46 10.93 11.09
N GLN A 216 -4.94 11.54 10.02
CA GLN A 216 -4.03 12.69 10.07
C GLN A 216 -4.54 13.78 9.11
N PRO A 217 -5.68 14.46 9.45
CA PRO A 217 -6.37 15.35 8.52
C PRO A 217 -5.50 16.55 8.11
N ASP A 218 -4.62 17.00 9.00
CA ASP A 218 -3.76 18.18 8.81
C ASP A 218 -2.39 17.84 8.24
N ALA A 219 -2.19 16.62 7.73
CA ALA A 219 -0.90 16.16 7.22
C ALA A 219 -0.35 16.99 6.05
N GLY A 220 -1.21 17.72 5.34
CA GLY A 220 -0.81 18.60 4.22
C GLY A 220 -0.76 17.90 2.85
N VAL A 221 -0.99 16.59 2.83
CA VAL A 221 -1.21 15.76 1.64
C VAL A 221 -2.31 14.75 1.93
N ASN A 222 -2.94 14.21 0.90
CA ASN A 222 -3.93 13.15 1.00
C ASN A 222 -3.37 11.86 0.37
N ALA A 223 -3.08 10.85 1.20
CA ALA A 223 -2.51 9.60 0.72
C ALA A 223 -3.42 8.88 -0.27
N THR A 224 -4.74 8.93 -0.05
CA THR A 224 -5.72 8.24 -0.91
C THR A 224 -5.77 8.82 -2.31
N ASP A 225 -5.64 10.13 -2.45
CA ASP A 225 -5.56 10.77 -3.75
C ASP A 225 -4.26 10.41 -4.47
N LEU A 226 -3.13 10.53 -3.77
CA LEU A 226 -1.80 10.28 -4.32
C LEU A 226 -1.56 8.82 -4.69
N LEU A 227 -2.00 7.87 -3.83
CA LEU A 227 -1.86 6.45 -4.15
C LEU A 227 -2.72 6.06 -5.37
N TRP A 228 -3.90 6.64 -5.54
CA TRP A 228 -4.71 6.35 -6.71
C TRP A 228 -4.09 6.93 -8.00
N GLU A 229 -3.59 8.16 -7.96
CA GLU A 229 -2.85 8.74 -9.09
C GLU A 229 -1.65 7.87 -9.49
N PHE A 230 -0.90 7.39 -8.49
CA PHE A 230 0.21 6.48 -8.70
C PHE A 230 -0.24 5.15 -9.30
N PHE A 231 -1.26 4.52 -8.76
CA PHE A 231 -1.79 3.26 -9.26
C PHE A 231 -2.28 3.35 -10.71
N ALA A 232 -2.99 4.43 -11.04
CA ALA A 232 -3.50 4.66 -12.39
C ALA A 232 -2.36 4.82 -13.42
N ALA A 233 -1.19 5.29 -13.00
CA ALA A 233 -0.01 5.45 -13.84
C ALA A 233 0.84 4.16 -13.96
N HIS A 234 0.62 3.15 -13.10
CA HIS A 234 1.43 1.93 -13.02
C HIS A 234 0.61 0.63 -13.19
N PRO A 235 -0.07 0.42 -14.33
CA PRO A 235 -0.60 -0.90 -14.68
C PRO A 235 0.54 -1.86 -15.03
N LYS A 236 0.25 -3.20 -15.03
CA LYS A 236 1.20 -4.22 -15.53
C LYS A 236 1.34 -4.16 -17.03
#